data_31d1c1e0f3d8d64476322cce0ed4c613
#
_entry.id   31d1c1e0f3d8d64476322cce0ed4c613
#
_cell.length_a   1.000
_cell.length_b   1.000
_cell.length_c   1.000
_cell.angle_alpha   90.00
_cell.angle_beta   90.00
_cell.angle_gamma   90.00
#
_symmetry.space_group_name_H-M   'P 1'
#
loop_
_entity.id
_entity.type
_entity.pdbx_description
1 polymer ?
#
loop_
_entity_poly.entity_id
_entity_poly.type
_entity_poly.pdbx_seq_one_letter_code
_entity_poly.pdbx_strand_id
1 'polypeptide(L)'
;MVAELKINVNSIEVTRLLKNISRKQKAVIQKSLNRVSNMAVLMITKRTQSGKLPDGGRMRAYAKGTVKSRKKRGRQTGFVDLTDTGKMFRSLDFKVGGLKSTLFFSNMERAKIASYHDTFGVGKRRITRPFFSIGDKEEDKLKNEFAKFYFKEMRI
;
A
#
# COMPACT_ATOMS: atom_id res chain seq x y z
N MET A 1 -13.26 1.99 -12.20
CA MET A 1 -13.18 1.36 -10.86
C MET A 1 -11.84 1.75 -10.27
N VAL A 2 -11.83 2.51 -9.18
CA VAL A 2 -10.60 2.92 -8.48
C VAL A 2 -10.22 1.77 -7.56
N ALA A 3 -8.99 1.25 -7.65
CA ALA A 3 -8.49 0.27 -6.70
C ALA A 3 -8.37 0.95 -5.32
N GLU A 4 -9.22 0.56 -4.40
CA GLU A 4 -9.27 1.06 -3.03
C GLU A 4 -8.87 -0.07 -2.08
N LEU A 5 -7.74 0.07 -1.40
CA LEU A 5 -7.32 -0.85 -0.34
C LEU A 5 -7.95 -0.39 0.97
N LYS A 6 -8.89 -1.16 1.49
CA LYS A 6 -9.50 -0.93 2.81
C LYS A 6 -8.74 -1.76 3.85
N ILE A 7 -7.94 -1.10 4.68
CA ILE A 7 -7.38 -1.75 5.87
C ILE A 7 -8.49 -1.79 6.92
N ASN A 8 -9.19 -2.92 7.03
CA ASN A 8 -10.16 -3.15 8.08
C ASN A 8 -9.43 -3.76 9.29
N VAL A 9 -9.30 -2.98 10.35
CA VAL A 9 -8.92 -3.54 11.66
C VAL A 9 -10.19 -4.13 12.29
N ASN A 10 -10.62 -5.28 11.77
CA ASN A 10 -11.78 -6.01 12.26
C ASN A 10 -11.32 -7.19 13.11
N SER A 11 -11.03 -6.92 14.39
CA SER A 11 -11.24 -7.94 15.40
C SER A 11 -12.53 -7.62 16.16
N ILE A 12 -13.34 -8.63 16.49
CA ILE A 12 -14.58 -8.50 17.27
C ILE A 12 -14.30 -7.80 18.60
N GLU A 13 -13.12 -8.00 19.17
CA GLU A 13 -12.64 -7.37 20.40
C GLU A 13 -12.38 -5.86 20.22
N VAL A 14 -11.75 -5.47 19.13
CA VAL A 14 -11.53 -4.05 18.80
C VAL A 14 -12.87 -3.34 18.59
N THR A 15 -13.84 -3.99 17.94
CA THR A 15 -15.17 -3.40 17.73
C THR A 15 -15.94 -3.19 19.03
N ARG A 16 -15.79 -4.07 20.01
CA ARG A 16 -16.38 -3.89 21.36
C ARG A 16 -15.74 -2.75 22.16
N LEU A 17 -14.41 -2.68 22.15
CA LEU A 17 -13.65 -1.57 22.76
C LEU A 17 -14.01 -0.22 22.12
N LEU A 18 -14.23 -0.19 20.81
CA LEU A 18 -14.56 1.01 20.06
C LEU A 18 -15.95 1.59 20.37
N LYS A 19 -16.92 0.80 20.78
CA LYS A 19 -18.27 1.30 21.13
C LYS A 19 -18.28 2.25 22.34
N ASN A 20 -17.30 2.14 23.23
CA ASN A 20 -17.19 2.92 24.48
C ASN A 20 -16.09 3.98 24.48
N ILE A 21 -15.59 4.37 23.32
CA ILE A 21 -14.41 5.22 23.17
C ILE A 21 -14.71 6.70 23.51
N SER A 22 -13.95 7.25 24.45
CA SER A 22 -13.93 8.70 24.75
C SER A 22 -13.37 9.53 23.58
N ARG A 23 -13.67 10.83 23.55
CA ARG A 23 -13.15 11.77 22.53
C ARG A 23 -11.62 11.75 22.41
N LYS A 24 -10.92 11.61 23.55
CA LYS A 24 -9.44 11.50 23.58
C LYS A 24 -8.96 10.25 22.88
N GLN A 25 -9.59 9.09 23.13
CA GLN A 25 -9.22 7.82 22.52
C GLN A 25 -9.43 7.85 21.00
N LYS A 26 -10.55 8.43 20.52
CA LYS A 26 -10.78 8.61 19.06
C LYS A 26 -9.66 9.43 18.41
N ALA A 27 -9.23 10.52 19.03
CA ALA A 27 -8.14 11.34 18.50
C ALA A 27 -6.81 10.57 18.45
N VAL A 28 -6.49 9.78 19.49
CA VAL A 28 -5.28 8.94 19.52
C VAL A 28 -5.34 7.84 18.47
N ILE A 29 -6.51 7.19 18.28
CA ILE A 29 -6.68 6.19 17.21
C ILE A 29 -6.46 6.83 15.84
N GLN A 30 -7.02 7.99 15.56
CA GLN A 30 -6.82 8.68 14.29
C GLN A 30 -5.36 9.03 14.04
N LYS A 31 -4.63 9.51 15.05
CA LYS A 31 -3.18 9.75 14.97
C LYS A 31 -2.42 8.46 14.68
N SER A 32 -2.75 7.37 15.39
CA SER A 32 -2.14 6.06 15.18
C SER A 32 -2.40 5.52 13.78
N LEU A 33 -3.65 5.65 13.28
CA LEU A 33 -4.01 5.28 11.92
C LEU A 33 -3.25 6.11 10.88
N ASN A 34 -3.12 7.42 11.07
CA ASN A 34 -2.32 8.27 10.17
C ASN A 34 -0.87 7.77 10.08
N ARG A 35 -0.26 7.45 11.22
CA ARG A 35 1.11 6.94 11.28
C ARG A 35 1.26 5.62 10.53
N VAL A 36 0.43 4.62 10.84
CA VAL A 36 0.54 3.31 10.19
C VAL A 36 0.15 3.33 8.72
N SER A 37 -0.77 4.21 8.32
CA SER A 37 -1.12 4.39 6.91
C SER A 37 0.03 4.96 6.10
N ASN A 38 0.74 5.95 6.65
CA ASN A 38 1.96 6.46 6.02
C ASN A 38 3.04 5.35 5.90
N MET A 39 3.20 4.53 6.96
CA MET A 39 4.09 3.37 6.89
C MET A 39 3.65 2.37 5.83
N ALA A 40 2.35 2.09 5.69
CA ALA A 40 1.82 1.19 4.66
C ALA A 40 2.12 1.70 3.25
N VAL A 41 1.92 2.99 2.97
CA VAL A 41 2.31 3.63 1.70
C VAL A 41 3.79 3.42 1.40
N LEU A 42 4.65 3.66 2.39
CA LEU A 42 6.10 3.47 2.26
C LEU A 42 6.49 2.00 2.04
N MET A 43 5.84 1.06 2.73
CA MET A 43 6.08 -0.38 2.59
C MET A 43 5.69 -0.85 1.19
N ILE A 44 4.47 -0.55 0.73
CA ILE A 44 4.01 -0.90 -0.63
C ILE A 44 4.97 -0.33 -1.66
N THR A 45 5.33 0.95 -1.55
CA THR A 45 6.22 1.61 -2.49
C THR A 45 7.61 0.96 -2.53
N LYS A 46 8.28 0.84 -1.38
CA LYS A 46 9.65 0.29 -1.29
C LYS A 46 9.70 -1.17 -1.73
N ARG A 47 8.75 -1.99 -1.27
CA ARG A 47 8.65 -3.40 -1.66
C ARG A 47 8.49 -3.53 -3.17
N THR A 48 7.54 -2.80 -3.76
CA THR A 48 7.28 -2.83 -5.20
C THR A 48 8.48 -2.33 -6.00
N GLN A 49 9.10 -1.24 -5.57
CA GLN A 49 10.31 -0.70 -6.21
C GLN A 49 11.53 -1.61 -6.06
N SER A 50 11.53 -2.54 -5.13
CA SER A 50 12.55 -3.61 -5.03
C SER A 50 12.17 -4.89 -5.80
N GLY A 51 11.09 -4.87 -6.59
CA GLY A 51 10.66 -5.99 -7.43
C GLY A 51 9.98 -7.12 -6.68
N LYS A 52 9.46 -6.88 -5.48
CA LYS A 52 8.86 -7.90 -4.62
C LYS A 52 7.35 -7.79 -4.58
N LEU A 53 6.69 -8.95 -4.50
CA LEU A 53 5.26 -9.11 -4.24
C LEU A 53 4.97 -9.05 -2.73
N PRO A 54 3.69 -8.91 -2.31
CA PRO A 54 3.29 -8.90 -0.90
C PRO A 54 3.70 -10.16 -0.12
N ASP A 55 3.71 -11.31 -0.77
CA ASP A 55 4.17 -12.58 -0.21
C ASP A 55 5.70 -12.73 -0.11
N GLY A 56 6.44 -11.70 -0.57
CA GLY A 56 7.90 -11.70 -0.64
C GLY A 56 8.47 -12.30 -1.94
N GLY A 57 7.63 -12.88 -2.78
CA GLY A 57 8.00 -13.38 -4.10
C GLY A 57 8.50 -12.28 -5.05
N ARG A 58 9.12 -12.67 -6.15
CA ARG A 58 9.58 -11.73 -7.18
C ARG A 58 8.50 -11.47 -8.22
N MET A 59 8.37 -10.24 -8.65
CA MET A 59 7.50 -9.89 -9.77
C MET A 59 7.98 -10.54 -11.07
N ARG A 60 7.03 -10.98 -11.89
CA ARG A 60 7.31 -11.53 -13.22
C ARG A 60 8.04 -10.52 -14.08
N ALA A 61 9.14 -10.93 -14.69
CA ALA A 61 10.07 -10.08 -15.45
C ALA A 61 9.39 -9.23 -16.54
N TYR A 62 10.07 -8.15 -16.92
CA TYR A 62 9.67 -7.32 -18.06
C TYR A 62 9.76 -8.10 -19.36
N ALA A 63 8.86 -7.82 -20.31
CA ALA A 63 8.97 -8.31 -21.68
C ALA A 63 10.23 -7.72 -22.36
N LYS A 64 10.81 -8.46 -23.29
CA LYS A 64 12.04 -8.04 -24.03
C LYS A 64 11.94 -6.62 -24.62
N GLY A 65 10.78 -6.27 -25.21
CA GLY A 65 10.53 -4.92 -25.74
C GLY A 65 10.56 -3.82 -24.66
N THR A 66 9.98 -4.11 -23.48
CA THR A 66 10.02 -3.20 -22.34
C THR A 66 11.44 -3.01 -21.83
N VAL A 67 12.21 -4.10 -21.73
CA VAL A 67 13.64 -4.03 -21.34
C VAL A 67 14.42 -3.14 -22.31
N LYS A 68 14.25 -3.35 -23.64
CA LYS A 68 14.91 -2.53 -24.66
C LYS A 68 14.56 -1.03 -24.53
N SER A 69 13.27 -0.74 -24.34
CA SER A 69 12.80 0.64 -24.18
C SER A 69 13.30 1.29 -22.89
N ARG A 70 13.33 0.55 -21.78
CA ARG A 70 13.85 1.03 -20.49
C ARG A 70 15.36 1.31 -20.56
N LYS A 71 16.15 0.40 -21.18
CA LYS A 71 17.60 0.60 -21.40
C LYS A 71 17.87 1.87 -22.16
N LYS A 72 17.14 2.15 -23.26
CA LYS A 72 17.29 3.40 -24.04
C LYS A 72 17.08 4.66 -23.20
N ARG A 73 16.28 4.58 -22.13
CA ARG A 73 15.97 5.68 -21.22
C ARG A 73 16.81 5.67 -19.94
N GLY A 74 17.85 4.87 -19.87
CA GLY A 74 18.72 4.77 -18.68
C GLY A 74 18.01 4.21 -17.45
N ARG A 75 16.92 3.43 -17.63
CA ARG A 75 16.15 2.83 -16.52
C ARG A 75 16.71 1.46 -16.17
N GLN A 76 16.65 1.10 -14.89
CA GLN A 76 17.03 -0.24 -14.46
C GLN A 76 16.12 -1.30 -15.11
N THR A 77 16.65 -2.50 -15.34
CA THR A 77 15.96 -3.58 -16.05
C THR A 77 16.16 -4.96 -15.42
N GLY A 78 16.94 -5.04 -14.36
CA GLY A 78 17.26 -6.31 -13.68
C GLY A 78 16.06 -6.93 -12.95
N PHE A 79 15.09 -6.11 -12.56
CA PHE A 79 13.85 -6.54 -11.94
C PHE A 79 12.72 -5.58 -12.29
N VAL A 80 11.48 -5.96 -11.97
CA VAL A 80 10.30 -5.11 -12.18
C VAL A 80 10.09 -4.24 -10.96
N ASP A 81 10.18 -2.93 -11.13
CA ASP A 81 10.02 -1.93 -10.07
C ASP A 81 8.73 -1.10 -10.21
N LEU A 82 7.96 -1.33 -11.28
CA LEU A 82 6.80 -0.54 -11.68
C LEU A 82 7.06 0.98 -11.69
N THR A 83 8.32 1.39 -11.78
CA THR A 83 8.75 2.78 -11.77
C THR A 83 9.32 3.18 -13.12
N ASP A 84 8.59 3.98 -13.88
CA ASP A 84 9.09 4.64 -15.08
C ASP A 84 9.39 6.12 -14.79
N THR A 85 8.36 6.89 -14.48
CA THR A 85 8.48 8.31 -14.09
C THR A 85 8.29 8.53 -12.59
N GLY A 86 7.95 7.51 -11.84
CA GLY A 86 7.62 7.58 -10.42
C GLY A 86 6.27 8.23 -10.11
N LYS A 87 5.55 8.75 -11.11
CA LYS A 87 4.27 9.46 -10.91
C LYS A 87 3.20 8.60 -10.26
N MET A 88 3.18 7.29 -10.54
CA MET A 88 2.22 6.36 -9.94
C MET A 88 2.38 6.31 -8.41
N PHE A 89 3.58 6.03 -7.92
CA PHE A 89 3.81 5.96 -6.47
C PHE A 89 3.73 7.31 -5.77
N ARG A 90 4.05 8.42 -6.45
CA ARG A 90 3.83 9.77 -5.90
C ARG A 90 2.36 10.14 -5.75
N SER A 91 1.46 9.45 -6.45
CA SER A 91 0.01 9.63 -6.29
C SER A 91 -0.62 8.63 -5.33
N LEU A 92 0.14 7.69 -4.78
CA LEU A 92 -0.33 6.79 -3.73
C LEU A 92 -0.44 7.58 -2.43
N ASP A 93 -1.64 7.61 -1.87
CA ASP A 93 -2.00 8.42 -0.72
C ASP A 93 -2.97 7.64 0.19
N PHE A 94 -3.32 8.21 1.32
CA PHE A 94 -4.29 7.62 2.23
C PHE A 94 -5.21 8.68 2.84
N LYS A 95 -6.38 8.23 3.27
CA LYS A 95 -7.35 9.05 4.02
C LYS A 95 -7.78 8.31 5.26
N VAL A 96 -7.66 8.97 6.41
CA VAL A 96 -8.21 8.49 7.68
C VAL A 96 -9.57 9.12 7.91
N GLY A 97 -10.58 8.29 8.17
CA GLY A 97 -11.94 8.72 8.47
C GLY A 97 -12.57 7.80 9.49
N GLY A 98 -13.09 8.34 10.58
CA GLY A 98 -13.60 7.56 11.69
C GLY A 98 -12.51 6.67 12.29
N LEU A 99 -12.70 5.36 12.24
CA LEU A 99 -11.81 4.32 12.80
C LEU A 99 -11.15 3.47 11.72
N LYS A 100 -11.09 3.96 10.50
CA LYS A 100 -10.48 3.26 9.37
C LYS A 100 -9.58 4.19 8.57
N SER A 101 -8.62 3.60 7.90
CA SER A 101 -7.82 4.26 6.88
C SER A 101 -8.03 3.58 5.53
N THR A 102 -8.04 4.36 4.48
CA THR A 102 -8.15 3.89 3.10
C THR A 102 -6.95 4.41 2.31
N LEU A 103 -6.22 3.51 1.66
CA LEU A 103 -5.15 3.86 0.73
C LEU A 103 -5.75 3.94 -0.68
N PHE A 104 -5.32 4.93 -1.44
CA PHE A 104 -5.81 5.18 -2.80
C PHE A 104 -4.78 5.92 -3.65
N PHE A 105 -5.02 5.97 -4.96
CA PHE A 105 -4.23 6.84 -5.85
C PHE A 105 -4.99 8.13 -6.07
N SER A 106 -4.41 9.27 -5.66
CA SER A 106 -5.02 10.60 -5.75
C SER A 106 -5.22 11.10 -7.19
N ASN A 107 -4.55 10.48 -8.15
CA ASN A 107 -4.69 10.79 -9.57
C ASN A 107 -5.36 9.62 -10.32
N MET A 108 -6.48 9.88 -11.00
CA MET A 108 -7.28 8.84 -11.67
C MET A 108 -6.53 8.10 -12.79
N GLU A 109 -5.68 8.77 -13.56
CA GLU A 109 -4.87 8.11 -14.59
C GLU A 109 -3.86 7.15 -13.95
N ARG A 110 -3.27 7.53 -12.81
CA ARG A 110 -2.32 6.70 -12.09
C ARG A 110 -3.02 5.54 -11.41
N ALA A 111 -4.24 5.73 -10.92
CA ALA A 111 -5.10 4.65 -10.43
C ALA A 111 -5.40 3.63 -11.52
N LYS A 112 -5.73 4.07 -12.74
CA LYS A 112 -5.93 3.17 -13.90
C LYS A 112 -4.66 2.38 -14.23
N ILE A 113 -3.50 3.03 -14.27
CA ILE A 113 -2.21 2.35 -14.51
C ILE A 113 -1.94 1.32 -13.42
N ALA A 114 -2.16 1.66 -12.15
CA ALA A 114 -2.03 0.74 -11.03
C ALA A 114 -2.94 -0.48 -11.19
N SER A 115 -4.23 -0.27 -11.51
CA SER A 115 -5.21 -1.36 -11.74
C SER A 115 -4.80 -2.28 -12.89
N TYR A 116 -4.24 -1.74 -13.98
CA TYR A 116 -3.73 -2.59 -15.06
C TYR A 116 -2.57 -3.47 -14.61
N HIS A 117 -1.67 -2.96 -13.78
CA HIS A 117 -0.59 -3.79 -13.24
C HIS A 117 -1.07 -4.77 -12.19
N ASP A 118 -1.94 -4.33 -11.30
CA ASP A 118 -2.38 -5.09 -10.14
C ASP A 118 -3.38 -6.20 -10.52
N THR A 119 -4.42 -5.86 -11.29
CA THR A 119 -5.60 -6.71 -11.47
C THR A 119 -5.83 -7.15 -12.91
N PHE A 120 -5.81 -6.23 -13.87
CA PHE A 120 -6.24 -6.53 -15.25
C PHE A 120 -5.13 -7.14 -16.14
N GLY A 121 -3.88 -6.95 -15.75
CA GLY A 121 -2.73 -7.37 -16.52
C GLY A 121 -2.34 -6.42 -17.64
N VAL A 122 -1.06 -6.45 -18.01
CA VAL A 122 -0.46 -5.58 -19.01
C VAL A 122 0.10 -6.37 -20.19
N GLY A 123 0.05 -5.77 -21.38
CA GLY A 123 0.57 -6.32 -22.63
C GLY A 123 -0.29 -7.48 -23.19
N LYS A 124 0.14 -8.05 -24.33
CA LYS A 124 -0.58 -9.13 -25.02
C LYS A 124 -0.86 -10.37 -24.14
N ARG A 125 0.02 -10.65 -23.19
CA ARG A 125 -0.09 -11.82 -22.28
C ARG A 125 -0.85 -11.50 -20.98
N ARG A 126 -1.42 -10.31 -20.82
CA ARG A 126 -2.15 -9.86 -19.63
C ARG A 126 -1.44 -10.24 -18.33
N ILE A 127 -0.16 -9.87 -18.21
CA ILE A 127 0.64 -10.20 -17.03
C ILE A 127 0.22 -9.28 -15.89
N THR A 128 -0.31 -9.87 -14.82
CA THR A 128 -0.60 -9.18 -13.55
C THR A 128 0.62 -9.16 -12.64
N ARG A 129 0.68 -8.15 -11.80
CA ARG A 129 1.69 -7.97 -10.76
C ARG A 129 0.99 -7.37 -9.55
N PRO A 130 0.31 -8.21 -8.75
CA PRO A 130 -0.45 -7.72 -7.61
C PRO A 130 0.51 -7.12 -6.58
N PHE A 131 0.50 -5.80 -6.48
CA PHE A 131 1.40 -5.04 -5.61
C PHE A 131 0.64 -4.19 -4.60
N PHE A 132 -0.63 -3.86 -4.90
CA PHE A 132 -1.42 -2.95 -4.09
C PHE A 132 -2.20 -3.70 -3.00
N SER A 133 -1.44 -4.38 -2.14
CA SER A 133 -1.94 -5.05 -0.94
C SER A 133 -0.86 -5.06 0.14
N ILE A 134 -1.23 -5.39 1.35
CA ILE A 134 -0.34 -5.60 2.49
C ILE A 134 -0.10 -7.10 2.63
N GLY A 135 1.15 -7.53 2.74
CA GLY A 135 1.49 -8.93 3.04
C GLY A 135 1.46 -9.18 4.56
N ASP A 136 1.34 -10.46 4.95
CA ASP A 136 1.16 -10.86 6.36
C ASP A 136 2.22 -10.26 7.31
N LYS A 137 3.48 -10.33 6.93
CA LYS A 137 4.60 -9.76 7.72
C LYS A 137 4.52 -8.22 7.82
N GLU A 138 3.99 -7.56 6.81
CA GLU A 138 3.78 -6.12 6.81
C GLU A 138 2.58 -5.75 7.70
N GLU A 139 1.53 -6.57 7.65
CA GLU A 139 0.35 -6.40 8.48
C GLU A 139 0.69 -6.52 9.97
N ASP A 140 1.44 -7.54 10.36
CA ASP A 140 1.89 -7.73 11.75
C ASP A 140 2.75 -6.54 12.21
N LYS A 141 3.63 -6.05 11.35
CA LYS A 141 4.42 -4.87 11.66
C LYS A 141 3.57 -3.62 11.85
N LEU A 142 2.56 -3.42 11.00
CA LEU A 142 1.63 -2.29 11.11
C LEU A 142 0.78 -2.38 12.38
N LYS A 143 0.29 -3.58 12.74
CA LYS A 143 -0.44 -3.82 14.00
C LYS A 143 0.41 -3.48 15.22
N ASN A 144 1.64 -3.98 15.24
CA ASN A 144 2.57 -3.72 16.35
C ASN A 144 2.92 -2.23 16.48
N GLU A 145 3.17 -1.54 15.38
CA GLU A 145 3.44 -0.09 15.41
C GLU A 145 2.19 0.73 15.81
N PHE A 146 1.01 0.30 15.37
CA PHE A 146 -0.24 0.90 15.82
C PHE A 146 -0.40 0.77 17.33
N ALA A 147 -0.26 -0.45 17.87
CA ALA A 147 -0.40 -0.71 19.30
C ALA A 147 0.63 0.08 20.12
N LYS A 148 1.90 0.03 19.71
CA LYS A 148 2.99 0.76 20.35
C LYS A 148 2.72 2.26 20.42
N PHE A 149 2.30 2.86 19.31
CA PHE A 149 2.02 4.29 19.25
C PHE A 149 0.76 4.64 20.05
N TYR A 150 -0.30 3.84 19.93
CA TYR A 150 -1.54 4.02 20.66
C TYR A 150 -1.32 4.01 22.18
N PHE A 151 -0.65 2.99 22.73
CA PHE A 151 -0.38 2.90 24.17
C PHE A 151 0.54 4.02 24.65
N LYS A 152 1.56 4.39 23.86
CA LYS A 152 2.41 5.55 24.17
C LYS A 152 1.61 6.86 24.29
N GLU A 153 0.71 7.12 23.36
CA GLU A 153 -0.11 8.35 23.34
C GLU A 153 -1.20 8.34 24.44
N MET A 154 -1.68 7.15 24.79
CA MET A 154 -2.63 6.99 25.92
C MET A 154 -1.94 7.08 27.28
N ARG A 155 -0.61 7.00 27.35
CA ARG A 155 0.19 6.95 28.59
C ARG A 155 -0.18 5.77 29.50
N ILE A 156 -0.42 4.61 28.91
CA ILE A 156 -0.67 3.32 29.56
C ILE A 156 0.58 2.45 29.45
#